data_9445ef1cb7bad38b5a6ba2015128cdaf
#
_entry.id   9445ef1cb7bad38b5a6ba2015128cdaf
#
_cell.length_a   1.000
_cell.length_b   1.000
_cell.length_c   1.000
_cell.angle_alpha   90.00
_cell.angle_beta   90.00
_cell.angle_gamma   90.00
#
_symmetry.space_group_name_H-M   'P 1'
#
loop_
_entity.id
_entity.type
_entity.pdbx_description
1 polymer ?
#
loop_
_entity_poly.entity_id
_entity_poly.type
_entity_poly.pdbx_seq_one_letter_code
_entity_poly.pdbx_strand_id
1 'polypeptide(L)'
;MRLSLESLEILDAIARRGSFAAAAEEVHRVPSAVTYMVRKLEDDMGVPIFDRSGHRAQLTAAGVELLNEGRHLLRAANELECRIKRIATGWETELAIVVDTIIPVTLLWPLLKQFDALNSGTRVRLLHESLGGSWEALLERRADIAVGAIAQGPSGGGYSTHALGEFRSVFVVAPDHPLANAAEPLSAQVLMQHRAVVVPDSARQMPTYSYNILSGQDILRVPSMADKVAAQVAGLGCGYLPLPWAKPYLDSGALVIKAVSEVRPQSRLCHAWRSQDAGQALKWWVETLTSTDAIQHWLATGDLE
;
A
#
# COMPACT_ATOMS: atom_id res chain seq x y z
N MET A 1 -27.63 15.89 16.99
CA MET A 1 -26.81 15.65 15.79
C MET A 1 -27.60 14.70 14.91
N ARG A 2 -27.74 15.00 13.62
CA ARG A 2 -28.56 14.20 12.67
C ARG A 2 -27.78 13.05 12.02
N LEU A 3 -26.44 13.17 12.01
CA LEU A 3 -25.54 12.18 11.46
C LEU A 3 -25.14 11.17 12.54
N SER A 4 -25.25 9.87 12.25
CA SER A 4 -24.83 8.77 13.13
C SER A 4 -23.68 7.97 12.50
N LEU A 5 -22.83 7.34 13.32
CA LEU A 5 -21.77 6.44 12.83
C LEU A 5 -22.40 5.27 12.04
N GLU A 6 -23.52 4.70 12.51
CA GLU A 6 -24.21 3.62 11.80
C GLU A 6 -24.65 4.01 10.39
N SER A 7 -25.13 5.25 10.18
CA SER A 7 -25.48 5.71 8.85
C SER A 7 -24.26 5.86 7.93
N LEU A 8 -23.10 6.25 8.48
CA LEU A 8 -21.85 6.31 7.74
C LEU A 8 -21.30 4.92 7.40
N GLU A 9 -21.39 3.96 8.30
CA GLU A 9 -21.03 2.55 8.04
C GLU A 9 -21.85 1.96 6.89
N ILE A 10 -23.16 2.20 6.88
CA ILE A 10 -24.05 1.77 5.82
C ILE A 10 -23.68 2.44 4.48
N LEU A 11 -23.42 3.75 4.49
CA LEU A 11 -22.99 4.48 3.30
C LEU A 11 -21.69 3.89 2.72
N ASP A 12 -20.71 3.64 3.58
CA ASP A 12 -19.43 3.04 3.18
C ASP A 12 -19.60 1.62 2.64
N ALA A 13 -20.41 0.78 3.29
CA ALA A 13 -20.71 -0.57 2.83
C ALA A 13 -21.38 -0.56 1.43
N ILE A 14 -22.35 0.33 1.17
CA ILE A 14 -22.99 0.45 -0.13
C ILE A 14 -21.99 0.89 -1.19
N ALA A 15 -21.11 1.86 -0.87
CA ALA A 15 -20.08 2.35 -1.79
C ALA A 15 -19.06 1.25 -2.17
N ARG A 16 -18.65 0.42 -1.22
CA ARG A 16 -17.72 -0.70 -1.45
C ARG A 16 -18.35 -1.86 -2.20
N ARG A 17 -19.60 -2.22 -1.86
CA ARG A 17 -20.31 -3.38 -2.42
C ARG A 17 -21.04 -3.07 -3.72
N GLY A 18 -21.28 -1.79 -4.02
CA GLY A 18 -21.97 -1.35 -5.23
C GLY A 18 -23.48 -1.60 -5.26
N SER A 19 -24.06 -2.19 -4.19
CA SER A 19 -25.50 -2.41 -4.08
C SER A 19 -26.01 -2.41 -2.63
N PHE A 20 -27.27 -1.99 -2.46
CA PHE A 20 -27.95 -1.98 -1.15
C PHE A 20 -28.12 -3.39 -0.56
N ALA A 21 -28.39 -4.39 -1.41
CA ALA A 21 -28.57 -5.77 -0.96
C ALA A 21 -27.26 -6.36 -0.43
N ALA A 22 -26.15 -6.22 -1.18
CA ALA A 22 -24.85 -6.72 -0.76
C ALA A 22 -24.31 -5.97 0.48
N ALA A 23 -24.59 -4.68 0.61
CA ALA A 23 -24.26 -3.92 1.82
C ALA A 23 -25.07 -4.41 3.02
N ALA A 24 -26.35 -4.73 2.84
CA ALA A 24 -27.20 -5.26 3.92
C ALA A 24 -26.66 -6.59 4.50
N GLU A 25 -26.18 -7.49 3.63
CA GLU A 25 -25.52 -8.73 4.05
C GLU A 25 -24.26 -8.42 4.91
N GLU A 26 -23.44 -7.47 4.47
CA GLU A 26 -22.22 -7.11 5.18
C GLU A 26 -22.49 -6.51 6.56
N VAL A 27 -23.48 -5.62 6.67
CA VAL A 27 -23.83 -4.99 7.95
C VAL A 27 -24.83 -5.83 8.78
N HIS A 28 -25.09 -7.07 8.39
CA HIS A 28 -26.02 -8.00 9.06
C HIS A 28 -27.42 -7.40 9.29
N ARG A 29 -27.96 -6.73 8.26
CA ARG A 29 -29.29 -6.12 8.26
C ARG A 29 -30.11 -6.65 7.08
N VAL A 30 -31.43 -6.44 7.15
CA VAL A 30 -32.30 -6.69 5.98
C VAL A 30 -32.23 -5.53 4.99
N PRO A 31 -32.35 -5.76 3.67
CA PRO A 31 -32.25 -4.71 2.65
C PRO A 31 -33.22 -3.54 2.84
N SER A 32 -34.43 -3.81 3.36
CA SER A 32 -35.42 -2.77 3.67
C SER A 32 -34.96 -1.81 4.78
N ALA A 33 -34.23 -2.33 5.80
CA ALA A 33 -33.68 -1.50 6.87
C ALA A 33 -32.56 -0.57 6.32
N VAL A 34 -31.65 -1.11 5.51
CA VAL A 34 -30.61 -0.30 4.85
C VAL A 34 -31.21 0.79 3.98
N THR A 35 -32.23 0.46 3.18
CA THR A 35 -32.93 1.44 2.35
C THR A 35 -33.62 2.53 3.20
N TYR A 36 -34.23 2.13 4.31
CA TYR A 36 -34.86 3.07 5.24
C TYR A 36 -33.82 4.01 5.86
N MET A 37 -32.69 3.48 6.33
CA MET A 37 -31.65 4.27 6.97
C MET A 37 -31.01 5.29 6.00
N VAL A 38 -30.79 4.90 4.74
CA VAL A 38 -30.29 5.83 3.70
C VAL A 38 -31.33 6.94 3.44
N ARG A 39 -32.61 6.60 3.30
CA ARG A 39 -33.68 7.62 3.12
C ARG A 39 -33.71 8.58 4.31
N LYS A 40 -33.66 8.05 5.52
CA LYS A 40 -33.63 8.88 6.72
C LYS A 40 -32.42 9.79 6.76
N LEU A 41 -31.23 9.30 6.35
CA LEU A 41 -30.03 10.12 6.23
C LEU A 41 -30.21 11.25 5.21
N GLU A 42 -30.78 10.96 4.03
CA GLU A 42 -31.10 11.96 2.99
C GLU A 42 -32.08 13.01 3.51
N ASP A 43 -33.15 12.58 4.21
CA ASP A 43 -34.14 13.46 4.82
C ASP A 43 -33.53 14.35 5.91
N ASP A 44 -32.68 13.77 6.78
CA ASP A 44 -32.00 14.47 7.87
C ASP A 44 -30.98 15.50 7.34
N MET A 45 -30.30 15.19 6.22
CA MET A 45 -29.31 16.08 5.57
C MET A 45 -29.99 17.08 4.60
N GLY A 46 -31.21 16.80 4.15
CA GLY A 46 -31.95 17.62 3.20
C GLY A 46 -31.39 17.58 1.78
N VAL A 47 -30.57 16.58 1.46
CA VAL A 47 -29.96 16.41 0.12
C VAL A 47 -29.91 14.93 -0.26
N PRO A 48 -30.09 14.56 -1.55
CA PRO A 48 -29.94 13.18 -2.01
C PRO A 48 -28.46 12.77 -1.93
N ILE A 49 -28.21 11.60 -1.37
CA ILE A 49 -26.89 10.99 -1.26
C ILE A 49 -26.64 10.00 -2.40
N PHE A 50 -27.70 9.34 -2.87
CA PHE A 50 -27.64 8.44 -4.01
C PHE A 50 -28.49 8.93 -5.19
N ASP A 51 -27.93 8.78 -6.40
CA ASP A 51 -28.70 8.93 -7.63
C ASP A 51 -29.57 7.67 -7.84
N ARG A 52 -30.88 7.88 -8.02
CA ARG A 52 -31.85 6.79 -8.21
C ARG A 52 -32.28 6.63 -9.67
N SER A 53 -31.66 7.37 -10.60
CA SER A 53 -32.00 7.32 -12.03
C SER A 53 -31.50 6.04 -12.73
N GLY A 54 -30.54 5.32 -12.12
CA GLY A 54 -29.89 4.12 -12.68
C GLY A 54 -30.17 2.82 -11.92
N HIS A 55 -29.73 1.69 -12.51
CA HIS A 55 -29.84 0.36 -11.89
C HIS A 55 -28.79 0.07 -10.81
N ARG A 56 -27.77 0.91 -10.68
CA ARG A 56 -26.68 0.78 -9.67
C ARG A 56 -26.74 1.95 -8.68
N ALA A 57 -26.33 1.68 -7.45
CA ALA A 57 -26.18 2.70 -6.43
C ALA A 57 -25.03 3.64 -6.79
N GLN A 58 -25.31 4.78 -7.40
CA GLN A 58 -24.33 5.82 -7.70
C GLN A 58 -24.47 6.95 -6.69
N LEU A 59 -23.33 7.42 -6.15
CA LEU A 59 -23.30 8.55 -5.24
C LEU A 59 -23.47 9.86 -6.01
N THR A 60 -24.24 10.79 -5.43
CA THR A 60 -24.24 12.19 -5.84
C THR A 60 -22.94 12.89 -5.42
N ALA A 61 -22.68 14.11 -5.87
CA ALA A 61 -21.54 14.89 -5.39
C ALA A 61 -21.56 15.07 -3.86
N ALA A 62 -22.74 15.33 -3.27
CA ALA A 62 -22.92 15.39 -1.81
C ALA A 62 -22.66 14.02 -1.15
N GLY A 63 -23.04 12.92 -1.79
CA GLY A 63 -22.77 11.56 -1.34
C GLY A 63 -21.29 11.22 -1.32
N VAL A 64 -20.54 11.64 -2.33
CA VAL A 64 -19.08 11.46 -2.40
C VAL A 64 -18.39 12.22 -1.29
N GLU A 65 -18.77 13.49 -1.07
CA GLU A 65 -18.21 14.30 0.02
C GLU A 65 -18.52 13.69 1.39
N LEU A 66 -19.79 13.31 1.61
CA LEU A 66 -20.19 12.67 2.87
C LEU A 66 -19.47 11.34 3.11
N LEU A 67 -19.23 10.55 2.06
CA LEU A 67 -18.47 9.29 2.17
C LEU A 67 -17.01 9.56 2.56
N ASN A 68 -16.36 10.53 1.93
CA ASN A 68 -14.96 10.85 2.20
C ASN A 68 -14.77 11.32 3.65
N GLU A 69 -15.53 12.34 4.05
CA GLU A 69 -15.48 12.86 5.42
C GLU A 69 -16.00 11.85 6.45
N GLY A 70 -17.05 11.10 6.08
CA GLY A 70 -17.60 10.02 6.90
C GLY A 70 -16.58 8.93 7.24
N ARG A 71 -15.71 8.57 6.31
CA ARG A 71 -14.61 7.63 6.54
C ARG A 71 -13.60 8.14 7.57
N HIS A 72 -13.32 9.44 7.60
CA HIS A 72 -12.47 10.04 8.63
C HIS A 72 -13.11 9.92 10.02
N LEU A 73 -14.42 10.19 10.12
CA LEU A 73 -15.15 10.05 11.38
C LEU A 73 -15.22 8.59 11.87
N LEU A 74 -15.48 7.64 10.98
CA LEU A 74 -15.49 6.21 11.31
C LEU A 74 -14.12 5.74 11.82
N ARG A 75 -13.04 6.16 11.16
CA ARG A 75 -11.68 5.86 11.64
C ARG A 75 -11.42 6.45 13.02
N ALA A 76 -11.78 7.71 13.25
CA ALA A 76 -11.60 8.37 14.54
C ALA A 76 -12.39 7.67 15.68
N ALA A 77 -13.62 7.21 15.40
CA ALA A 77 -14.43 6.46 16.36
C ALA A 77 -13.78 5.11 16.71
N ASN A 78 -13.35 4.35 15.69
CA ASN A 78 -12.65 3.08 15.90
C ASN A 78 -11.34 3.27 16.68
N GLU A 79 -10.57 4.32 16.38
CA GLU A 79 -9.36 4.65 17.13
C GLU A 79 -9.62 4.98 18.60
N LEU A 80 -10.73 5.66 18.89
CA LEU A 80 -11.13 5.93 20.27
C LEU A 80 -11.43 4.62 21.02
N GLU A 81 -12.18 3.70 20.43
CA GLU A 81 -12.44 2.39 21.01
C GLU A 81 -11.16 1.59 21.24
N CYS A 82 -10.28 1.52 20.25
CA CYS A 82 -8.98 0.86 20.35
C CYS A 82 -8.13 1.47 21.46
N ARG A 83 -8.14 2.81 21.61
CA ARG A 83 -7.41 3.55 22.64
C ARG A 83 -7.92 3.22 24.05
N ILE A 84 -9.24 3.14 24.24
CA ILE A 84 -9.84 2.77 25.53
C ILE A 84 -9.45 1.33 25.91
N LYS A 85 -9.55 0.39 24.94
CA LYS A 85 -9.15 -1.02 25.16
C LYS A 85 -7.66 -1.14 25.48
N ARG A 86 -6.80 -0.39 24.77
CA ARG A 86 -5.36 -0.35 25.02
C ARG A 86 -5.02 0.17 26.42
N ILE A 87 -5.71 1.22 26.91
CA ILE A 87 -5.52 1.74 28.27
C ILE A 87 -5.82 0.65 29.28
N ALA A 88 -6.84 -0.19 29.05
CA ALA A 88 -7.23 -1.26 29.96
C ALA A 88 -6.26 -2.45 29.94
N THR A 89 -5.66 -2.78 28.79
CA THR A 89 -4.87 -4.02 28.59
C THR A 89 -3.39 -3.78 28.32
N GLY A 90 -3.02 -2.60 27.89
CA GLY A 90 -1.67 -2.26 27.37
C GLY A 90 -1.42 -2.71 25.93
N TRP A 91 -2.30 -3.57 25.35
CA TRP A 91 -2.20 -4.11 24.01
C TRP A 91 -3.23 -3.49 23.07
N GLU A 92 -2.84 -3.26 21.82
CA GLU A 92 -3.76 -2.89 20.75
C GLU A 92 -4.71 -4.06 20.42
N THR A 93 -5.95 -3.75 20.07
CA THR A 93 -6.89 -4.76 19.57
C THR A 93 -6.57 -5.18 18.13
N GLU A 94 -5.99 -4.27 17.35
CA GLU A 94 -5.49 -4.48 16.00
C GLU A 94 -4.23 -3.66 15.81
N LEU A 95 -3.26 -4.23 15.10
CA LEU A 95 -2.08 -3.56 14.59
C LEU A 95 -2.05 -3.68 13.08
N ALA A 96 -2.06 -2.56 12.38
CA ALA A 96 -1.99 -2.51 10.92
C ALA A 96 -0.56 -2.23 10.47
N ILE A 97 0.00 -3.14 9.68
CA ILE A 97 1.35 -3.03 9.11
C ILE A 97 1.21 -2.82 7.60
N VAL A 98 1.66 -1.69 7.09
CA VAL A 98 1.80 -1.51 5.65
C VAL A 98 3.19 -1.94 5.21
N VAL A 99 3.25 -2.79 4.21
CA VAL A 99 4.49 -3.28 3.59
C VAL A 99 4.56 -2.69 2.19
N ASP A 100 5.64 -1.93 1.92
CA ASP A 100 5.87 -1.45 0.57
C ASP A 100 6.13 -2.64 -0.36
N THR A 101 5.54 -2.62 -1.56
CA THR A 101 5.63 -3.73 -2.54
C THR A 101 7.06 -4.12 -2.92
N ILE A 102 8.03 -3.26 -2.61
CA ILE A 102 9.45 -3.54 -2.81
C ILE A 102 9.98 -4.62 -1.85
N ILE A 103 9.34 -4.77 -0.67
CA ILE A 103 9.71 -5.75 0.34
C ILE A 103 8.83 -6.99 0.18
N PRO A 104 9.38 -8.19 -0.04
CA PRO A 104 8.62 -9.42 -0.01
C PRO A 104 7.98 -9.60 1.37
N VAL A 105 6.65 -9.72 1.41
CA VAL A 105 5.92 -9.90 2.66
C VAL A 105 6.34 -11.18 3.41
N THR A 106 6.90 -12.15 2.70
CA THR A 106 7.42 -13.40 3.24
C THR A 106 8.51 -13.20 4.30
N LEU A 107 9.24 -12.09 4.22
CA LEU A 107 10.26 -11.72 5.23
C LEU A 107 9.64 -11.42 6.61
N LEU A 108 8.34 -11.14 6.65
CA LEU A 108 7.63 -10.89 7.91
C LEU A 108 7.02 -12.17 8.53
N TRP A 109 6.96 -13.30 7.80
CA TRP A 109 6.35 -14.53 8.34
C TRP A 109 7.02 -15.05 9.62
N PRO A 110 8.37 -15.06 9.73
CA PRO A 110 9.01 -15.45 10.99
C PRO A 110 8.64 -14.54 12.16
N LEU A 111 8.54 -13.22 11.92
CA LEU A 111 8.19 -12.23 12.93
C LEU A 111 6.73 -12.38 13.36
N LEU A 112 5.82 -12.63 12.42
CA LEU A 112 4.42 -12.92 12.72
C LEU A 112 4.27 -14.15 13.60
N LYS A 113 4.99 -15.24 13.31
CA LYS A 113 5.00 -16.44 14.17
C LYS A 113 5.49 -16.16 15.59
N GLN A 114 6.53 -15.32 15.73
CA GLN A 114 7.02 -14.90 17.05
C GLN A 114 5.99 -14.04 17.78
N PHE A 115 5.33 -13.12 17.06
CA PHE A 115 4.28 -12.28 17.66
C PHE A 115 3.06 -13.10 18.09
N ASP A 116 2.62 -14.05 17.28
CA ASP A 116 1.48 -14.93 17.60
C ASP A 116 1.75 -15.76 18.86
N ALA A 117 3.00 -16.17 19.10
CA ALA A 117 3.40 -16.92 20.29
C ALA A 117 3.23 -16.13 21.61
N LEU A 118 3.16 -14.78 21.53
CA LEU A 118 2.90 -13.93 22.71
C LEU A 118 1.46 -14.03 23.22
N ASN A 119 0.54 -14.56 22.42
CA ASN A 119 -0.89 -14.66 22.76
C ASN A 119 -1.48 -13.33 23.24
N SER A 120 -1.05 -12.22 22.66
CA SER A 120 -1.44 -10.87 23.07
C SER A 120 -2.91 -10.52 22.87
N GLY A 121 -3.59 -11.28 22.00
CA GLY A 121 -4.95 -10.98 21.54
C GLY A 121 -5.02 -9.88 20.48
N THR A 122 -3.91 -9.26 20.12
CA THR A 122 -3.84 -8.25 19.06
C THR A 122 -3.94 -8.93 17.68
N ARG A 123 -4.88 -8.48 16.85
CA ARG A 123 -4.98 -8.93 15.47
C ARG A 123 -4.00 -8.13 14.61
N VAL A 124 -3.18 -8.81 13.80
CA VAL A 124 -2.29 -8.16 12.84
C VAL A 124 -2.98 -8.10 11.49
N ARG A 125 -3.01 -6.91 10.88
CA ARG A 125 -3.51 -6.67 9.52
C ARG A 125 -2.39 -6.17 8.64
N LEU A 126 -2.13 -6.88 7.54
CA LEU A 126 -1.14 -6.47 6.54
C LEU A 126 -1.81 -5.70 5.42
N LEU A 127 -1.18 -4.62 5.00
CA LEU A 127 -1.55 -3.80 3.86
C LEU A 127 -0.39 -3.76 2.87
N HIS A 128 -0.69 -3.72 1.59
CA HIS A 128 0.29 -3.48 0.54
C HIS A 128 0.07 -2.12 -0.08
N GLU A 129 1.12 -1.33 -0.13
CA GLU A 129 1.16 -0.04 -0.80
C GLU A 129 2.48 0.08 -1.57
N SER A 130 2.60 1.11 -2.38
CA SER A 130 3.82 1.40 -3.12
C SER A 130 4.19 2.87 -2.99
N LEU A 131 5.50 3.13 -2.84
CA LEU A 131 6.09 4.47 -2.84
C LEU A 131 5.43 5.40 -1.81
N GLY A 132 4.83 6.53 -2.27
CA GLY A 132 4.13 7.49 -1.40
C GLY A 132 2.94 6.91 -0.65
N GLY A 133 2.30 5.88 -1.20
CA GLY A 133 1.15 5.22 -0.57
C GLY A 133 1.46 4.61 0.78
N SER A 134 2.70 4.12 1.02
CA SER A 134 3.15 3.63 2.32
C SER A 134 3.15 4.73 3.38
N TRP A 135 3.60 5.93 3.04
CA TRP A 135 3.54 7.11 3.90
C TRP A 135 2.12 7.61 4.11
N GLU A 136 1.33 7.67 3.04
CA GLU A 136 -0.07 8.08 3.11
C GLU A 136 -0.87 7.16 4.03
N ALA A 137 -0.67 5.83 3.95
CA ALA A 137 -1.32 4.87 4.84
C ALA A 137 -0.98 5.12 6.32
N LEU A 138 0.28 5.51 6.62
CA LEU A 138 0.71 5.85 7.98
C LEU A 138 0.09 7.17 8.47
N LEU A 139 0.12 8.22 7.65
CA LEU A 139 -0.39 9.54 7.99
C LEU A 139 -1.91 9.58 8.12
N GLU A 140 -2.62 8.87 7.24
CA GLU A 140 -4.07 8.72 7.29
C GLU A 140 -4.56 7.71 8.35
N ARG A 141 -3.65 7.15 9.15
CA ARG A 141 -3.95 6.18 10.20
C ARG A 141 -4.60 4.88 9.68
N ARG A 142 -4.35 4.54 8.42
CA ARG A 142 -4.69 3.23 7.84
C ARG A 142 -3.70 2.14 8.27
N ALA A 143 -2.48 2.56 8.66
CA ALA A 143 -1.44 1.70 9.22
C ALA A 143 -0.81 2.33 10.46
N ASP A 144 -0.26 1.49 11.33
CA ASP A 144 0.47 1.88 12.55
C ASP A 144 1.97 1.91 12.32
N ILE A 145 2.46 1.01 11.45
CA ILE A 145 3.86 0.92 11.05
C ILE A 145 3.97 0.67 9.53
N ALA A 146 4.96 1.30 8.91
CA ALA A 146 5.32 1.08 7.51
C ALA A 146 6.69 0.39 7.42
N VAL A 147 6.75 -0.71 6.66
CA VAL A 147 7.95 -1.49 6.39
C VAL A 147 8.40 -1.25 4.97
N GLY A 148 9.61 -0.73 4.79
CA GLY A 148 10.20 -0.49 3.46
C GLY A 148 9.73 0.82 2.81
N ALA A 149 9.23 1.79 3.58
CA ALA A 149 8.92 3.11 3.06
C ALA A 149 10.17 3.82 2.52
N ILE A 150 10.00 4.71 1.54
CA ILE A 150 11.09 5.56 1.03
C ILE A 150 11.61 6.43 2.18
N ALA A 151 12.93 6.49 2.36
CA ALA A 151 13.55 7.18 3.50
C ALA A 151 13.25 8.69 3.57
N GLN A 152 12.90 9.33 2.46
CA GLN A 152 12.42 10.71 2.45
C GLN A 152 10.93 10.74 2.81
N GLY A 153 10.65 10.79 4.09
CA GLY A 153 9.28 10.97 4.59
C GLY A 153 8.73 12.37 4.32
N PRO A 154 7.41 12.55 4.39
CA PRO A 154 6.75 13.83 4.20
C PRO A 154 7.15 14.84 5.29
N SER A 155 7.16 16.12 4.93
CA SER A 155 7.36 17.19 5.90
C SER A 155 6.18 17.28 6.87
N GLY A 156 6.44 17.61 8.15
CA GLY A 156 5.38 17.82 9.16
C GLY A 156 5.55 17.01 10.45
N GLY A 157 6.36 15.95 10.45
CA GLY A 157 6.64 15.16 11.65
C GLY A 157 5.49 14.27 12.08
N GLY A 158 5.46 13.89 13.39
CA GLY A 158 4.44 13.00 13.97
C GLY A 158 4.75 11.51 13.78
N TYR A 159 5.88 11.17 13.19
CA TYR A 159 6.37 9.82 12.99
C TYR A 159 7.86 9.70 13.39
N SER A 160 8.26 8.48 13.67
CA SER A 160 9.66 8.09 13.87
C SER A 160 10.09 7.15 12.74
N THR A 161 11.38 7.11 12.44
CA THR A 161 11.92 6.25 11.39
C THR A 161 13.16 5.51 11.87
N HIS A 162 13.40 4.33 11.30
CA HIS A 162 14.63 3.57 11.40
C HIS A 162 15.12 3.21 10.01
N ALA A 163 16.39 3.53 9.71
CA ALA A 163 16.97 3.26 8.39
C ALA A 163 17.06 1.75 8.15
N LEU A 164 16.57 1.30 6.99
CA LEU A 164 16.60 -0.10 6.57
C LEU A 164 17.81 -0.39 5.67
N GLY A 165 18.36 0.63 5.02
CA GLY A 165 19.48 0.49 4.11
C GLY A 165 19.17 1.01 2.71
N GLU A 166 20.09 0.73 1.81
CA GLU A 166 20.04 1.11 0.41
C GLU A 166 19.94 -0.16 -0.45
N PHE A 167 19.30 -0.05 -1.58
CA PHE A 167 19.32 -1.09 -2.59
C PHE A 167 19.72 -0.52 -3.95
N ARG A 168 20.38 -1.37 -4.73
CA ARG A 168 20.74 -1.08 -6.10
C ARG A 168 19.61 -1.53 -7.03
N SER A 169 19.26 -0.69 -7.99
CA SER A 169 18.40 -1.08 -9.11
C SER A 169 19.23 -1.40 -10.35
N VAL A 170 18.81 -2.40 -11.08
CA VAL A 170 19.40 -2.81 -12.36
C VAL A 170 18.34 -2.72 -13.46
N PHE A 171 18.72 -2.25 -14.65
CA PHE A 171 17.81 -2.27 -15.79
C PHE A 171 17.88 -3.65 -16.45
N VAL A 172 16.74 -4.29 -16.59
CA VAL A 172 16.65 -5.67 -17.07
C VAL A 172 15.62 -5.83 -18.17
N VAL A 173 15.85 -6.80 -19.01
CA VAL A 173 14.95 -7.25 -20.08
C VAL A 173 14.98 -8.78 -20.20
N ALA A 174 13.94 -9.39 -20.80
CA ALA A 174 13.99 -10.79 -21.18
C ALA A 174 15.04 -11.01 -22.30
N PRO A 175 15.64 -12.21 -22.41
CA PRO A 175 16.66 -12.52 -23.43
C PRO A 175 16.16 -12.36 -24.87
N ASP A 176 14.88 -12.55 -25.15
CA ASP A 176 14.22 -12.40 -26.43
C ASP A 176 13.69 -10.99 -26.69
N HIS A 177 13.79 -10.08 -25.73
CA HIS A 177 13.39 -8.69 -25.89
C HIS A 177 14.36 -7.96 -26.85
N PRO A 178 13.90 -7.07 -27.76
CA PRO A 178 14.76 -6.37 -28.73
C PRO A 178 15.97 -5.64 -28.11
N LEU A 179 15.79 -5.11 -26.88
CA LEU A 179 16.88 -4.44 -26.17
C LEU A 179 17.97 -5.40 -25.65
N ALA A 180 17.74 -6.71 -25.60
CA ALA A 180 18.74 -7.65 -25.12
C ALA A 180 20.02 -7.59 -25.98
N ASN A 181 19.87 -7.46 -27.30
CA ASN A 181 20.98 -7.38 -28.26
C ASN A 181 21.32 -5.95 -28.69
N ALA A 182 20.69 -4.92 -28.12
CA ALA A 182 20.97 -3.53 -28.44
C ALA A 182 22.34 -3.11 -27.90
N ALA A 183 23.00 -2.19 -28.62
CA ALA A 183 24.29 -1.61 -28.20
C ALA A 183 24.16 -0.84 -26.88
N GLU A 184 25.14 -1.00 -26.02
CA GLU A 184 25.19 -0.35 -24.71
C GLU A 184 26.17 0.84 -24.70
N PRO A 185 25.91 1.85 -23.86
CA PRO A 185 24.75 2.00 -22.97
C PRO A 185 23.49 2.43 -23.73
N LEU A 186 22.31 1.93 -23.29
CA LEU A 186 21.01 2.31 -23.85
C LEU A 186 20.71 3.78 -23.56
N SER A 187 20.42 4.54 -24.61
CA SER A 187 20.01 5.95 -24.47
C SER A 187 18.51 6.08 -24.14
N ALA A 188 18.11 7.23 -23.57
CA ALA A 188 16.70 7.55 -23.36
C ALA A 188 15.87 7.46 -24.65
N GLN A 189 16.43 7.87 -25.80
CA GLN A 189 15.76 7.78 -27.09
C GLN A 189 15.46 6.33 -27.51
N VAL A 190 16.37 5.41 -27.24
CA VAL A 190 16.15 3.98 -27.49
C VAL A 190 15.10 3.43 -26.54
N LEU A 191 15.18 3.76 -25.25
CA LEU A 191 14.22 3.30 -24.23
C LEU A 191 12.79 3.77 -24.53
N MET A 192 12.61 4.98 -25.06
CA MET A 192 11.30 5.54 -25.44
C MET A 192 10.56 4.71 -26.48
N GLN A 193 11.24 3.89 -27.26
CA GLN A 193 10.64 3.03 -28.29
C GLN A 193 10.08 1.71 -27.72
N HIS A 194 10.32 1.45 -26.43
CA HIS A 194 9.95 0.21 -25.78
C HIS A 194 9.07 0.48 -24.56
N ARG A 195 8.13 -0.42 -24.34
CA ARG A 195 7.21 -0.37 -23.19
C ARG A 195 7.96 -0.53 -21.88
N ALA A 196 7.73 0.39 -20.94
CA ALA A 196 8.17 0.23 -19.55
C ALA A 196 7.14 -0.56 -18.73
N VAL A 197 7.59 -1.50 -17.91
CA VAL A 197 6.74 -2.14 -16.88
C VAL A 197 6.95 -1.41 -15.56
N VAL A 198 5.86 -0.95 -14.95
CA VAL A 198 5.94 -0.12 -13.75
C VAL A 198 4.93 -0.53 -12.69
N VAL A 199 5.32 -0.44 -11.42
CA VAL A 199 4.40 -0.41 -10.28
C VAL A 199 4.10 1.06 -10.02
N PRO A 200 2.84 1.51 -10.19
CA PRO A 200 2.49 2.91 -9.94
C PRO A 200 2.57 3.24 -8.46
N ASP A 201 2.79 4.52 -8.16
CA ASP A 201 2.58 5.02 -6.80
C ASP A 201 1.12 4.84 -6.40
N SER A 202 0.88 4.30 -5.21
CA SER A 202 -0.46 4.08 -4.69
C SER A 202 -1.02 5.24 -3.87
N ALA A 203 -0.25 6.33 -3.71
CA ALA A 203 -0.71 7.55 -3.07
C ALA A 203 -1.90 8.16 -3.82
N ARG A 204 -2.90 8.63 -3.08
CA ARG A 204 -4.16 9.20 -3.63
C ARG A 204 -4.28 10.69 -3.40
N GLN A 205 -3.79 11.18 -2.26
CA GLN A 205 -3.88 12.58 -1.83
C GLN A 205 -2.51 13.24 -1.76
N MET A 206 -1.44 12.46 -1.57
CA MET A 206 -0.08 12.96 -1.59
C MET A 206 0.45 13.10 -3.03
N PRO A 207 1.43 13.99 -3.28
CA PRO A 207 2.12 14.04 -4.55
C PRO A 207 2.69 12.68 -4.93
N THR A 208 2.37 12.20 -6.12
CA THR A 208 2.81 10.89 -6.59
C THR A 208 4.27 10.92 -7.02
N TYR A 209 5.00 9.89 -6.68
CA TYR A 209 6.35 9.67 -7.16
C TYR A 209 6.33 8.94 -8.51
N SER A 210 7.09 9.47 -9.47
CA SER A 210 7.33 8.80 -10.76
C SER A 210 8.78 8.35 -10.81
N TYR A 211 9.02 7.07 -10.55
CA TYR A 211 10.37 6.52 -10.63
C TYR A 211 10.61 5.82 -11.96
N ASN A 212 11.72 6.20 -12.62
CA ASN A 212 12.28 5.46 -13.75
C ASN A 212 11.37 5.37 -14.99
N ILE A 213 10.51 6.36 -15.22
CA ILE A 213 9.64 6.45 -16.39
C ILE A 213 10.07 7.69 -17.20
N LEU A 214 10.21 7.51 -18.51
CA LEU A 214 10.43 8.63 -19.42
C LEU A 214 9.09 9.25 -19.82
N SER A 215 9.04 10.57 -19.92
CA SER A 215 7.84 11.28 -20.33
C SER A 215 7.42 10.86 -21.74
N GLY A 216 6.18 10.37 -21.90
CA GLY A 216 5.66 9.90 -23.19
C GLY A 216 5.99 8.43 -23.54
N GLN A 217 6.71 7.70 -22.70
CA GLN A 217 6.97 6.27 -22.91
C GLN A 217 5.68 5.44 -22.77
N ASP A 218 5.51 4.41 -23.59
CA ASP A 218 4.43 3.41 -23.40
C ASP A 218 4.65 2.65 -22.06
N ILE A 219 3.57 2.43 -21.31
CA ILE A 219 3.64 1.92 -19.93
C ILE A 219 2.64 0.79 -19.72
N LEU A 220 3.14 -0.35 -19.28
CA LEU A 220 2.35 -1.40 -18.63
C LEU A 220 2.36 -1.19 -17.11
N ARG A 221 1.20 -0.84 -16.53
CA ARG A 221 1.04 -0.73 -15.09
C ARG A 221 0.63 -2.05 -14.49
N VAL A 222 1.35 -2.49 -13.48
CA VAL A 222 1.11 -3.74 -12.75
C VAL A 222 0.98 -3.47 -11.25
N PRO A 223 0.20 -4.30 -10.51
CA PRO A 223 -0.16 -3.98 -9.13
C PRO A 223 0.95 -4.23 -8.10
N SER A 224 1.96 -5.06 -8.42
CA SER A 224 3.00 -5.43 -7.47
C SER A 224 4.38 -5.59 -8.12
N MET A 225 5.42 -5.66 -7.28
CA MET A 225 6.78 -5.93 -7.74
C MET A 225 6.90 -7.35 -8.33
N ALA A 226 6.19 -8.33 -7.76
CA ALA A 226 6.14 -9.69 -8.29
C ALA A 226 5.54 -9.72 -9.72
N ASP A 227 4.44 -9.01 -9.94
CA ASP A 227 3.84 -8.90 -11.28
C ASP A 227 4.75 -8.16 -12.26
N LYS A 228 5.50 -7.17 -11.76
CA LYS A 228 6.48 -6.46 -12.59
C LYS A 228 7.59 -7.38 -13.08
N VAL A 229 8.14 -8.18 -12.17
CA VAL A 229 9.16 -9.19 -12.53
C VAL A 229 8.57 -10.19 -13.53
N ALA A 230 7.39 -10.75 -13.24
CA ALA A 230 6.73 -11.72 -14.12
C ALA A 230 6.47 -11.15 -15.53
N ALA A 231 6.02 -9.90 -15.62
CA ALA A 231 5.78 -9.25 -16.90
C ALA A 231 7.08 -9.01 -17.70
N GLN A 232 8.17 -8.67 -17.02
CA GLN A 232 9.48 -8.49 -17.67
C GLN A 232 10.08 -9.82 -18.12
N VAL A 233 9.98 -10.88 -17.31
CA VAL A 233 10.37 -12.26 -17.71
C VAL A 233 9.58 -12.76 -18.90
N ALA A 234 8.29 -12.42 -18.99
CA ALA A 234 7.43 -12.72 -20.12
C ALA A 234 7.70 -11.86 -21.37
N GLY A 235 8.71 -10.98 -21.37
CA GLY A 235 9.06 -10.12 -22.49
C GLY A 235 8.05 -8.99 -22.80
N LEU A 236 7.11 -8.71 -21.88
CA LEU A 236 6.06 -7.70 -22.09
C LEU A 236 6.56 -6.27 -22.01
N GLY A 237 7.81 -6.05 -21.63
CA GLY A 237 8.46 -4.76 -21.56
C GLY A 237 9.75 -4.79 -20.77
N CYS A 238 10.33 -3.61 -20.53
CA CYS A 238 11.61 -3.43 -19.90
C CYS A 238 11.51 -2.52 -18.65
N GLY A 239 12.58 -2.44 -17.86
CA GLY A 239 12.64 -1.48 -16.76
C GLY A 239 13.58 -1.86 -15.64
N TYR A 240 13.67 -0.98 -14.66
CA TYR A 240 14.50 -1.19 -13.50
C TYR A 240 13.82 -2.12 -12.48
N LEU A 241 14.57 -3.08 -11.96
CA LEU A 241 14.21 -3.88 -10.81
C LEU A 241 15.24 -3.65 -9.68
N PRO A 242 14.82 -3.67 -8.41
CA PRO A 242 15.76 -3.86 -7.31
C PRO A 242 16.57 -5.14 -7.54
N LEU A 243 17.88 -5.08 -7.35
CA LEU A 243 18.76 -6.22 -7.58
C LEU A 243 18.29 -7.50 -6.84
N PRO A 244 17.81 -7.43 -5.58
CA PRO A 244 17.28 -8.60 -4.88
C PRO A 244 16.14 -9.29 -5.62
N TRP A 245 15.24 -8.52 -6.24
CA TRP A 245 14.14 -9.06 -7.05
C TRP A 245 14.60 -9.64 -8.38
N ALA A 246 15.63 -9.04 -8.98
CA ALA A 246 16.17 -9.47 -10.27
C ALA A 246 17.05 -10.73 -10.15
N LYS A 247 17.77 -10.89 -9.04
CA LYS A 247 18.83 -11.88 -8.86
C LYS A 247 18.44 -13.31 -9.25
N PRO A 248 17.34 -13.91 -8.77
CA PRO A 248 16.98 -15.29 -9.13
C PRO A 248 16.77 -15.47 -10.65
N TYR A 249 16.29 -14.44 -11.33
CA TYR A 249 16.01 -14.46 -12.77
C TYR A 249 17.26 -14.14 -13.61
N LEU A 250 18.21 -13.41 -13.05
CA LEU A 250 19.54 -13.22 -13.63
C LEU A 250 20.34 -14.49 -13.54
N ASP A 251 20.34 -15.16 -12.39
CA ASP A 251 21.05 -16.41 -12.15
C ASP A 251 20.53 -17.55 -13.03
N SER A 252 19.22 -17.57 -13.30
CA SER A 252 18.59 -18.54 -14.22
C SER A 252 18.68 -18.16 -15.70
N GLY A 253 19.15 -16.94 -16.03
CA GLY A 253 19.18 -16.42 -17.39
C GLY A 253 17.81 -16.01 -17.96
N ALA A 254 16.75 -15.96 -17.13
CA ALA A 254 15.42 -15.49 -17.54
C ALA A 254 15.35 -13.97 -17.74
N LEU A 255 16.31 -13.22 -17.16
CA LEU A 255 16.51 -11.80 -17.38
C LEU A 255 17.99 -11.52 -17.68
N VAL A 256 18.25 -10.46 -18.42
CA VAL A 256 19.60 -9.94 -18.70
C VAL A 256 19.70 -8.48 -18.30
N ILE A 257 20.82 -8.09 -17.70
CA ILE A 257 21.09 -6.70 -17.34
C ILE A 257 21.54 -5.93 -18.60
N LYS A 258 21.06 -4.70 -18.73
CA LYS A 258 21.52 -3.75 -19.75
C LYS A 258 22.04 -2.48 -19.08
N ALA A 259 23.19 -2.00 -19.56
CA ALA A 259 23.68 -0.69 -19.16
C ALA A 259 22.82 0.41 -19.78
N VAL A 260 22.52 1.45 -19.01
CA VAL A 260 21.73 2.62 -19.44
C VAL A 260 22.58 3.87 -19.24
N SER A 261 22.46 4.84 -20.16
CA SER A 261 23.29 6.07 -20.16
C SER A 261 23.09 6.92 -18.91
N GLU A 262 21.88 6.94 -18.34
CA GLU A 262 21.58 7.68 -17.12
C GLU A 262 21.78 6.81 -15.88
N VAL A 263 22.75 7.19 -15.04
CA VAL A 263 22.98 6.55 -13.75
C VAL A 263 21.84 6.95 -12.79
N ARG A 264 21.21 5.96 -12.18
CA ARG A 264 20.17 6.20 -11.17
C ARG A 264 20.78 6.16 -9.76
N PRO A 265 20.40 7.09 -8.87
CA PRO A 265 20.85 7.05 -7.49
C PRO A 265 20.32 5.80 -6.79
N GLN A 266 21.06 5.34 -5.80
CA GLN A 266 20.58 4.29 -4.90
C GLN A 266 19.36 4.80 -4.13
N SER A 267 18.39 3.93 -3.95
CA SER A 267 17.20 4.26 -3.16
C SER A 267 17.40 3.81 -1.72
N ARG A 268 16.96 4.64 -0.78
CA ARG A 268 17.01 4.36 0.65
C ARG A 268 15.64 4.02 1.17
N LEU A 269 15.58 3.03 2.01
CA LEU A 269 14.35 2.59 2.67
C LEU A 269 14.45 2.76 4.19
N CYS A 270 13.30 2.87 4.82
CA CYS A 270 13.17 2.91 6.27
C CYS A 270 11.94 2.13 6.75
N HIS A 271 11.95 1.73 8.01
CA HIS A 271 10.73 1.51 8.76
C HIS A 271 10.24 2.87 9.26
N ALA A 272 8.94 3.06 9.31
CA ALA A 272 8.35 4.28 9.86
C ALA A 272 7.11 3.92 10.70
N TRP A 273 6.90 4.63 11.79
CA TRP A 273 5.73 4.45 12.67
C TRP A 273 5.32 5.76 13.32
N ARG A 274 4.06 5.85 13.75
CA ARG A 274 3.60 7.04 14.45
C ARG A 274 4.25 7.14 15.82
N SER A 275 4.80 8.33 16.16
CA SER A 275 5.52 8.56 17.40
C SER A 275 4.63 8.58 18.64
N GLN A 276 3.32 8.81 18.47
CA GLN A 276 2.35 8.90 19.55
C GLN A 276 1.52 7.62 19.63
N ASP A 277 1.09 7.27 20.86
CA ASP A 277 0.13 6.20 21.11
C ASP A 277 0.61 4.75 20.90
N ALA A 278 1.90 4.48 21.06
CA ALA A 278 2.41 3.10 20.97
C ALA A 278 1.97 2.24 22.16
N GLY A 279 1.14 1.23 21.91
CA GLY A 279 0.89 0.13 22.84
C GLY A 279 1.98 -0.95 22.77
N GLN A 280 1.77 -2.07 23.44
CA GLN A 280 2.78 -3.12 23.52
C GLN A 280 3.02 -3.83 22.19
N ALA A 281 1.99 -3.99 21.35
CA ALA A 281 2.16 -4.61 20.04
C ALA A 281 3.04 -3.74 19.13
N LEU A 282 2.75 -2.44 18.99
CA LEU A 282 3.58 -1.56 18.17
C LEU A 282 5.02 -1.49 18.68
N LYS A 283 5.22 -1.42 20.00
CA LYS A 283 6.57 -1.43 20.60
C LYS A 283 7.33 -2.70 20.24
N TRP A 284 6.71 -3.86 20.43
CA TRP A 284 7.31 -5.15 20.09
C TRP A 284 7.70 -5.23 18.61
N TRP A 285 6.80 -4.81 17.73
CA TRP A 285 7.08 -4.82 16.28
C TRP A 285 8.22 -3.86 15.90
N VAL A 286 8.24 -2.66 16.48
CA VAL A 286 9.34 -1.70 16.24
C VAL A 286 10.66 -2.28 16.73
N GLU A 287 10.72 -2.79 17.96
CA GLU A 287 11.94 -3.38 18.53
C GLU A 287 12.41 -4.59 17.70
N THR A 288 11.51 -5.46 17.30
CA THR A 288 11.84 -6.65 16.50
C THR A 288 12.32 -6.28 15.10
N LEU A 289 11.62 -5.37 14.41
CA LEU A 289 12.02 -4.92 13.06
C LEU A 289 13.34 -4.14 13.08
N THR A 290 13.65 -3.43 14.15
CA THR A 290 14.91 -2.67 14.25
C THR A 290 16.09 -3.52 14.73
N SER A 291 15.83 -4.68 15.31
CA SER A 291 16.86 -5.63 15.79
C SER A 291 17.13 -6.78 14.84
N THR A 292 16.30 -7.00 13.82
CA THR A 292 16.51 -8.05 12.82
C THR A 292 17.22 -7.51 11.60
N ASP A 293 18.22 -8.25 11.12
CA ASP A 293 18.97 -7.92 9.91
C ASP A 293 18.39 -8.59 8.65
N ALA A 294 17.32 -9.40 8.78
CA ALA A 294 16.79 -10.20 7.67
C ALA A 294 16.42 -9.38 6.44
N ILE A 295 15.76 -8.22 6.63
CA ILE A 295 15.40 -7.34 5.52
C ILE A 295 16.63 -6.66 4.94
N GLN A 296 17.57 -6.17 5.78
CA GLN A 296 18.84 -5.58 5.33
C GLN A 296 19.68 -6.61 4.57
N HIS A 297 19.75 -7.84 5.08
CA HIS A 297 20.45 -8.93 4.41
C HIS A 297 19.84 -9.19 3.04
N TRP A 298 18.51 -9.33 2.96
CA TRP A 298 17.83 -9.53 1.69
C TRP A 298 18.05 -8.36 0.73
N LEU A 299 18.00 -7.11 1.19
CA LEU A 299 18.28 -5.93 0.36
C LEU A 299 19.68 -5.94 -0.22
N ALA A 300 20.65 -6.49 0.52
CA ALA A 300 22.05 -6.55 0.12
C ALA A 300 22.35 -7.73 -0.82
N THR A 301 21.76 -8.90 -0.58
CA THR A 301 22.12 -10.17 -1.23
C THR A 301 21.07 -10.69 -2.21
N GLY A 302 19.79 -10.42 -1.96
CA GLY A 302 18.66 -11.03 -2.64
C GLY A 302 18.29 -12.42 -2.15
N ASP A 303 18.95 -12.92 -1.11
CA ASP A 303 18.72 -14.26 -0.57
C ASP A 303 17.65 -14.17 0.53
N LEU A 304 16.66 -15.07 0.50
CA LEU A 304 15.69 -15.29 1.56
C LEU A 304 16.28 -16.37 2.47
N GLU A 305 16.61 -16.01 3.71
CA GLU A 305 17.03 -17.00 4.73
C GLU A 305 15.92 -17.95 5.13
#